data_f58e9c3f9a8a72b883d972afeba8b79f
#
_entry.id   f58e9c3f9a8a72b883d972afeba8b79f
#
_cell.length_a   1.000
_cell.length_b   1.000
_cell.length_c   1.000
_cell.angle_alpha   90.00
_cell.angle_beta   90.00
_cell.angle_gamma   90.00
#
_symmetry.space_group_name_H-M   'P 1'
#
loop_
_entity.id
_entity.type
_entity.pdbx_description
1 polymer ?
#
loop_
_entity_poly.entity_id
_entity_poly.type
_entity_poly.pdbx_seq_one_letter_code
_entity_poly.pdbx_strand_id
1 'polypeptide(L)'
;MSEYGCIFRLKELGIMNILVIDAQGGGIGKQVVSAVRKAFPQQHITAVGANSAATSAMLKAGADDAATGENAVSVCCRMADVIIGPIGIVIADALLGEITPKMAVAIGQSHAKRILIPVNHCDNIIAGVSDLSMAGLIESVVDTLRGIL
;
A
#
# COMPACT_ATOMS: atom_id res chain seq x y z
N MET A 1 0.75 -16.47 -18.95
CA MET A 1 -0.09 -15.27 -19.02
C MET A 1 0.73 -14.11 -18.46
N SER A 2 0.77 -12.97 -19.13
CA SER A 2 1.51 -11.82 -18.60
C SER A 2 0.81 -11.31 -17.32
N GLU A 3 1.57 -10.66 -16.42
CA GLU A 3 1.00 -10.04 -15.20
C GLU A 3 -0.14 -9.08 -15.53
N TYR A 4 -0.04 -8.34 -16.62
CA TYR A 4 -1.11 -7.48 -17.12
C TYR A 4 -2.36 -8.26 -17.51
N GLY A 5 -2.21 -9.44 -18.09
CA GLY A 5 -3.35 -10.30 -18.44
C GLY A 5 -4.06 -10.86 -17.20
N CYS A 6 -3.32 -11.13 -16.14
CA CYS A 6 -3.89 -11.58 -14.87
C CYS A 6 -4.77 -10.48 -14.23
N ILE A 7 -4.27 -9.26 -14.18
CA ILE A 7 -4.99 -8.12 -13.60
C ILE A 7 -6.22 -7.73 -14.42
N PHE A 8 -6.11 -7.78 -15.75
CA PHE A 8 -7.26 -7.55 -16.62
C PHE A 8 -8.40 -8.54 -16.32
N ARG A 9 -8.05 -9.81 -16.11
CA ARG A 9 -9.01 -10.84 -15.73
C ARG A 9 -9.65 -10.61 -14.36
N LEU A 10 -8.91 -10.07 -13.40
CA LEU A 10 -9.47 -9.69 -12.10
C LEU A 10 -10.58 -8.65 -12.24
N LYS A 11 -10.37 -7.64 -13.08
CA LYS A 11 -11.38 -6.59 -13.34
C LYS A 11 -12.65 -7.15 -13.96
N GLU A 12 -12.54 -8.10 -14.87
CA GLU A 12 -13.71 -8.78 -15.45
C GLU A 12 -14.52 -9.53 -14.38
N LEU A 13 -13.87 -10.00 -13.32
CA LEU A 13 -14.51 -10.67 -12.19
C LEU A 13 -15.00 -9.71 -11.09
N GLY A 14 -14.85 -8.40 -11.28
CA GLY A 14 -15.18 -7.40 -10.26
C GLY A 14 -14.21 -7.39 -9.07
N ILE A 15 -13.01 -7.92 -9.25
CA ILE A 15 -11.96 -7.96 -8.22
C ILE A 15 -11.02 -6.78 -8.43
N MET A 16 -10.83 -5.97 -7.39
CA MET A 16 -9.87 -4.87 -7.40
C MET A 16 -8.48 -5.34 -7.01
N ASN A 17 -7.47 -4.71 -7.58
CA ASN A 17 -6.07 -4.90 -7.18
C ASN A 17 -5.68 -3.82 -6.17
N ILE A 18 -5.54 -4.24 -4.92
CA ILE A 18 -5.14 -3.40 -3.80
C ILE A 18 -3.63 -3.52 -3.63
N LEU A 19 -2.92 -2.41 -3.83
CA LEU A 19 -1.47 -2.33 -3.66
C LEU A 19 -1.14 -1.77 -2.29
N VAL A 20 -0.44 -2.54 -1.47
CA VAL A 20 0.08 -2.07 -0.17
C VAL A 20 1.58 -1.82 -0.31
N ILE A 21 2.02 -0.62 0.01
CA ILE A 21 3.43 -0.22 -0.04
C ILE A 21 3.89 0.15 1.36
N ASP A 22 5.03 -0.40 1.78
CA ASP A 22 5.66 -0.06 3.05
C ASP A 22 7.19 -0.15 2.94
N ALA A 23 7.87 0.30 3.97
CA ALA A 23 9.31 0.34 4.08
C ALA A 23 9.77 -0.12 5.47
N GLN A 24 11.05 0.00 5.76
CA GLN A 24 11.66 -0.39 7.05
C GLN A 24 11.29 -1.84 7.43
N GLY A 25 10.69 -2.06 8.59
CA GLY A 25 10.32 -3.41 9.03
C GLY A 25 8.97 -3.92 8.50
N GLY A 26 8.23 -3.12 7.74
CA GLY A 26 6.91 -3.50 7.20
C GLY A 26 5.81 -3.62 8.27
N GLY A 27 6.01 -2.98 9.43
CA GLY A 27 5.11 -3.11 10.57
C GLY A 27 3.69 -2.59 10.30
N ILE A 28 3.57 -1.49 9.58
CA ILE A 28 2.28 -0.90 9.18
C ILE A 28 1.70 -1.72 8.03
N GLY A 29 2.49 -2.01 7.01
CA GLY A 29 2.06 -2.75 5.84
C GLY A 29 1.50 -4.13 6.18
N LYS A 30 2.15 -4.88 7.07
CA LYS A 30 1.64 -6.18 7.49
C LYS A 30 0.29 -6.11 8.20
N GLN A 31 0.07 -5.07 9.02
CA GLN A 31 -1.21 -4.85 9.69
C GLN A 31 -2.30 -4.48 8.69
N VAL A 32 -1.99 -3.63 7.72
CA VAL A 32 -2.90 -3.29 6.62
C VAL A 32 -3.29 -4.53 5.83
N VAL A 33 -2.31 -5.31 5.37
CA VAL A 33 -2.56 -6.54 4.59
C VAL A 33 -3.44 -7.51 5.37
N SER A 34 -3.13 -7.75 6.64
CA SER A 34 -3.90 -8.65 7.49
C SER A 34 -5.36 -8.18 7.65
N ALA A 35 -5.57 -6.89 7.92
CA ALA A 35 -6.90 -6.32 8.11
C ALA A 35 -7.72 -6.32 6.80
N VAL A 36 -7.09 -5.96 5.69
CA VAL A 36 -7.73 -5.97 4.36
C VAL A 36 -8.11 -7.40 3.95
N ARG A 37 -7.21 -8.35 4.14
CA ARG A 37 -7.49 -9.77 3.84
C ARG A 37 -8.67 -10.29 4.64
N LYS A 38 -8.74 -9.95 5.92
CA LYS A 38 -9.83 -10.35 6.80
C LYS A 38 -11.17 -9.73 6.40
N ALA A 39 -11.17 -8.44 6.07
CA ALA A 39 -12.38 -7.70 5.74
C ALA A 39 -12.87 -7.96 4.31
N PHE A 40 -11.96 -8.19 3.38
CA PHE A 40 -12.24 -8.32 1.95
C PHE A 40 -11.51 -9.53 1.34
N PRO A 41 -11.88 -10.76 1.73
CA PRO A 41 -11.15 -11.96 1.34
C PRO A 41 -11.14 -12.23 -0.18
N GLN A 42 -12.05 -11.63 -0.93
CA GLN A 42 -12.15 -11.80 -2.38
C GLN A 42 -11.25 -10.85 -3.18
N GLN A 43 -10.75 -9.79 -2.56
CA GLN A 43 -9.93 -8.81 -3.27
C GLN A 43 -8.49 -9.32 -3.45
N HIS A 44 -7.85 -8.86 -4.52
CA HIS A 44 -6.46 -9.17 -4.77
C HIS A 44 -5.54 -8.18 -4.06
N ILE A 45 -4.56 -8.67 -3.33
CA ILE A 45 -3.59 -7.84 -2.59
C ILE A 45 -2.20 -8.07 -3.16
N THR A 46 -1.64 -7.01 -3.73
CA THR A 46 -0.22 -6.94 -4.10
C THR A 46 0.52 -6.15 -3.04
N ALA A 47 1.65 -6.64 -2.56
CA ALA A 47 2.48 -5.93 -1.61
C ALA A 47 3.83 -5.57 -2.22
N VAL A 48 4.27 -4.33 -2.02
CA VAL A 48 5.62 -3.91 -2.43
C VAL A 48 6.34 -3.29 -1.24
N GLY A 49 7.42 -3.92 -0.83
CA GLY A 49 8.33 -3.37 0.18
C GLY A 49 9.47 -2.59 -0.47
N ALA A 50 9.88 -1.49 0.16
CA ALA A 50 11.11 -0.80 -0.24
C ALA A 50 12.37 -1.66 0.02
N ASN A 51 12.26 -2.66 0.88
CA ASN A 51 13.29 -3.64 1.20
C ASN A 51 12.67 -5.04 1.40
N SER A 52 13.50 -6.06 1.44
CA SER A 52 13.05 -7.45 1.53
C SER A 52 12.35 -7.80 2.87
N ALA A 53 12.72 -7.14 3.97
CA ALA A 53 12.09 -7.38 5.26
C ALA A 53 10.62 -6.92 5.25
N ALA A 54 10.34 -5.73 4.72
CA ALA A 54 8.99 -5.22 4.56
C ALA A 54 8.16 -6.10 3.61
N THR A 55 8.74 -6.50 2.47
CA THR A 55 8.09 -7.41 1.51
C THR A 55 7.70 -8.73 2.17
N SER A 56 8.63 -9.34 2.88
CA SER A 56 8.41 -10.62 3.58
C SER A 56 7.32 -10.54 4.63
N ALA A 57 7.31 -9.46 5.42
CA ALA A 57 6.30 -9.24 6.46
C ALA A 57 4.89 -9.16 5.87
N MET A 58 4.74 -8.42 4.77
CA MET A 58 3.45 -8.25 4.09
C MET A 58 2.98 -9.52 3.37
N LEU A 59 3.91 -10.25 2.76
CA LEU A 59 3.58 -11.54 2.12
C LEU A 59 3.07 -12.54 3.15
N LYS A 60 3.74 -12.67 4.28
CA LYS A 60 3.30 -13.54 5.39
C LYS A 60 1.96 -13.12 5.99
N ALA A 61 1.63 -11.84 5.93
CA ALA A 61 0.35 -11.32 6.43
C ALA A 61 -0.84 -11.64 5.52
N GLY A 62 -0.61 -12.12 4.29
CA GLY A 62 -1.67 -12.60 3.40
C GLY A 62 -1.77 -11.90 2.06
N ALA A 63 -0.74 -11.19 1.60
CA ALA A 63 -0.69 -10.70 0.23
C ALA A 63 -0.65 -11.88 -0.76
N ASP A 64 -1.31 -11.72 -1.91
CA ASP A 64 -1.31 -12.73 -2.98
C ASP A 64 0.01 -12.70 -3.75
N ASP A 65 0.49 -11.50 -4.06
CA ASP A 65 1.76 -11.27 -4.73
C ASP A 65 2.60 -10.27 -3.95
N ALA A 66 3.92 -10.38 -4.06
CA ALA A 66 4.82 -9.45 -3.42
C ALA A 66 6.08 -9.21 -4.26
N ALA A 67 6.57 -7.97 -4.23
CA ALA A 67 7.80 -7.57 -4.91
C ALA A 67 8.55 -6.53 -4.08
N THR A 68 9.80 -6.26 -4.45
CA THR A 68 10.68 -5.38 -3.68
C THR A 68 11.31 -4.31 -4.56
N GLY A 69 11.32 -3.09 -4.08
CA GLY A 69 12.16 -2.02 -4.59
C GLY A 69 11.48 -1.04 -5.54
N GLU A 70 12.27 -0.07 -6.00
CA GLU A 70 11.82 1.08 -6.75
C GLU A 70 11.09 0.72 -8.05
N ASN A 71 11.65 -0.19 -8.83
CA ASN A 71 11.02 -0.57 -10.09
C ASN A 71 9.70 -1.32 -9.86
N ALA A 72 9.63 -2.15 -8.83
CA ALA A 72 8.41 -2.84 -8.44
C ALA A 72 7.30 -1.83 -8.07
N VAL A 73 7.63 -0.79 -7.32
CA VAL A 73 6.69 0.31 -7.03
C VAL A 73 6.18 0.94 -8.34
N SER A 74 7.09 1.30 -9.24
CA SER A 74 6.73 1.94 -10.52
C SER A 74 5.80 1.07 -11.37
N VAL A 75 6.07 -0.22 -11.44
CA VAL A 75 5.26 -1.17 -12.21
C VAL A 75 3.90 -1.40 -11.56
N CYS A 76 3.90 -1.73 -10.26
CA CYS A 76 2.67 -2.07 -9.55
C CYS A 76 1.70 -0.88 -9.43
N CYS A 77 2.22 0.35 -9.33
CA CYS A 77 1.37 1.56 -9.33
C CYS A 77 0.55 1.73 -10.61
N ARG A 78 1.02 1.23 -11.74
CA ARG A 78 0.27 1.28 -12.99
C ARG A 78 -0.89 0.29 -13.04
N MET A 79 -0.82 -0.75 -12.22
CA MET A 79 -1.78 -1.85 -12.20
C MET A 79 -2.78 -1.77 -11.03
N ALA A 80 -2.51 -0.89 -10.07
CA ALA A 80 -3.31 -0.75 -8.87
C ALA A 80 -4.63 -0.02 -9.12
N ASP A 81 -5.68 -0.44 -8.44
CA ASP A 81 -6.94 0.29 -8.32
C ASP A 81 -6.96 1.15 -7.05
N VAL A 82 -6.35 0.65 -5.99
CA VAL A 82 -6.17 1.37 -4.72
C VAL A 82 -4.74 1.16 -4.22
N ILE A 83 -4.10 2.20 -3.73
CA ILE A 83 -2.79 2.15 -3.06
C ILE A 83 -2.98 2.50 -1.60
N ILE A 84 -2.43 1.70 -0.71
CA ILE A 84 -2.50 1.91 0.74
C ILE A 84 -1.08 1.89 1.31
N GLY A 85 -0.77 2.83 2.17
CA GLY A 85 0.51 2.87 2.88
C GLY A 85 0.65 4.08 3.80
N PRO A 86 1.74 4.13 4.56
CA PRO A 86 2.03 5.30 5.38
C PRO A 86 2.23 6.54 4.48
N ILE A 87 1.90 7.71 4.98
CA ILE A 87 2.01 8.96 4.20
C ILE A 87 3.42 9.20 3.65
N GLY A 88 4.44 8.68 4.32
CA GLY A 88 5.83 8.79 3.87
C GLY A 88 6.09 8.21 2.47
N ILE A 89 5.26 7.31 1.97
CA ILE A 89 5.45 6.73 0.63
C ILE A 89 5.29 7.74 -0.52
N VAL A 90 4.64 8.87 -0.28
CA VAL A 90 4.50 9.95 -1.27
C VAL A 90 5.45 11.13 -1.00
N ILE A 91 6.35 11.00 -0.03
CA ILE A 91 7.33 12.02 0.34
C ILE A 91 8.72 11.55 -0.10
N ALA A 92 9.33 12.29 -1.02
CA ALA A 92 10.67 11.98 -1.51
C ALA A 92 11.69 11.94 -0.34
N ASP A 93 12.53 10.94 -0.34
CA ASP A 93 13.59 10.68 0.66
C ASP A 93 13.08 10.39 2.08
N ALA A 94 11.80 10.18 2.26
CA ALA A 94 11.24 9.75 3.54
C ALA A 94 11.76 8.37 3.96
N LEU A 95 11.57 8.05 5.24
CA LEU A 95 11.95 6.77 5.83
C LEU A 95 13.45 6.45 5.65
N LEU A 96 14.30 7.44 5.99
CA LEU A 96 15.75 7.39 5.87
C LEU A 96 16.23 7.15 4.43
N GLY A 97 15.51 7.69 3.45
CA GLY A 97 15.84 7.56 2.04
C GLY A 97 15.34 6.28 1.37
N GLU A 98 14.65 5.41 2.07
CA GLU A 98 14.08 4.20 1.45
C GLU A 98 13.04 4.54 0.39
N ILE A 99 12.29 5.62 0.57
CA ILE A 99 11.37 6.12 -0.45
C ILE A 99 12.12 7.08 -1.37
N THR A 100 12.51 6.59 -2.53
CA THR A 100 13.20 7.41 -3.51
C THR A 100 12.24 8.45 -4.11
N PRO A 101 12.76 9.57 -4.67
CA PRO A 101 11.93 10.53 -5.41
C PRO A 101 11.12 9.87 -6.53
N LYS A 102 11.71 8.90 -7.23
CA LYS A 102 11.02 8.16 -8.30
C LYS A 102 9.85 7.32 -7.77
N MET A 103 9.99 6.70 -6.61
CA MET A 103 8.89 5.99 -5.96
C MET A 103 7.76 6.94 -5.60
N ALA A 104 8.07 8.05 -4.93
CA ALA A 104 7.08 9.05 -4.55
C ALA A 104 6.32 9.60 -5.76
N VAL A 105 7.02 9.89 -6.86
CA VAL A 105 6.43 10.35 -8.12
C VAL A 105 5.51 9.28 -8.72
N ALA A 106 5.96 8.03 -8.79
CA ALA A 106 5.15 6.93 -9.34
C ALA A 106 3.84 6.74 -8.57
N ILE A 107 3.89 6.80 -7.24
CA ILE A 107 2.72 6.70 -6.40
C ILE A 107 1.81 7.91 -6.58
N GLY A 108 2.37 9.12 -6.56
CA GLY A 108 1.61 10.37 -6.69
C GLY A 108 0.94 10.52 -8.05
N GLN A 109 1.54 10.04 -9.12
CA GLN A 109 1.01 10.10 -10.50
C GLN A 109 0.09 8.94 -10.86
N SER A 110 -0.02 7.92 -10.01
CA SER A 110 -0.89 6.78 -10.26
C SER A 110 -2.37 7.22 -10.36
N HIS A 111 -3.11 6.57 -11.24
CA HIS A 111 -4.57 6.73 -11.35
C HIS A 111 -5.32 6.05 -10.19
N ALA A 112 -4.66 5.19 -9.41
CA ALA A 112 -5.24 4.55 -8.25
C ALA A 112 -5.70 5.56 -7.20
N LYS A 113 -6.74 5.23 -6.47
CA LYS A 113 -7.07 5.96 -5.25
C LYS A 113 -6.02 5.65 -4.19
N ARG A 114 -5.60 6.66 -3.44
CA ARG A 114 -4.57 6.52 -2.39
C ARG A 114 -5.19 6.69 -1.02
N ILE A 115 -5.02 5.69 -0.17
CA ILE A 115 -5.36 5.75 1.25
C ILE A 115 -4.03 5.87 2.00
N LEU A 116 -3.76 7.05 2.52
CA LEU A 116 -2.50 7.37 3.18
C LEU A 116 -2.71 7.42 4.69
N ILE A 117 -1.93 6.61 5.40
CA ILE A 117 -2.00 6.52 6.85
C ILE A 117 -1.14 7.64 7.45
N PRO A 118 -1.74 8.53 8.26
CA PRO A 118 -1.06 9.71 8.79
C PRO A 118 -0.23 9.36 10.01
N VAL A 119 0.84 8.62 9.82
CA VAL A 119 1.81 8.33 10.88
C VAL A 119 2.88 9.39 10.91
N ASN A 120 3.08 10.01 12.08
CA ASN A 120 4.06 11.06 12.30
C ASN A 120 5.47 10.47 12.29
N HIS A 121 6.05 10.40 11.12
CA HIS A 121 7.47 10.15 10.97
C HIS A 121 8.09 11.33 10.19
N CYS A 122 9.21 11.85 10.69
CA CYS A 122 10.04 12.83 9.98
C CYS A 122 9.35 14.17 9.70
N ASP A 123 9.24 15.05 10.67
CA ASP A 123 8.92 16.49 10.51
C ASP A 123 7.63 16.83 9.72
N ASN A 124 6.79 15.84 9.38
CA ASN A 124 5.53 16.05 8.70
C ASN A 124 4.39 16.05 9.70
N ILE A 125 3.69 17.16 9.77
CA ILE A 125 2.50 17.34 10.61
C ILE A 125 1.29 17.49 9.68
N ILE A 126 0.27 16.66 9.89
CA ILE A 126 -0.95 16.71 9.11
C ILE A 126 -2.00 17.47 9.92
N ALA A 127 -2.35 18.65 9.45
CA ALA A 127 -3.35 19.48 10.10
C ALA A 127 -4.73 18.80 10.13
N GLY A 128 -5.42 18.92 11.24
CA GLY A 128 -6.79 18.40 11.38
C GLY A 128 -6.88 16.89 11.65
N VAL A 129 -5.77 16.19 11.75
CA VAL A 129 -5.75 14.76 12.12
C VAL A 129 -5.60 14.63 13.63
N SER A 130 -6.53 13.89 14.26
CA SER A 130 -6.45 13.54 15.67
C SER A 130 -5.48 12.40 15.91
N ASP A 131 -4.93 12.34 17.12
CA ASP A 131 -4.09 11.22 17.55
C ASP A 131 -4.93 9.94 17.68
N LEU A 132 -4.83 9.09 16.69
CA LEU A 132 -5.44 7.75 16.73
C LEU A 132 -4.37 6.72 17.06
N SER A 133 -4.78 5.65 17.76
CA SER A 133 -3.94 4.47 17.91
C SER A 133 -3.71 3.79 16.54
N MET A 134 -2.68 2.98 16.44
CA MET A 134 -2.45 2.21 15.21
C MET A 134 -3.67 1.35 14.86
N ALA A 135 -4.30 0.72 15.84
CA ALA A 135 -5.53 -0.05 15.63
C ALA A 135 -6.66 0.81 15.04
N GLY A 136 -6.85 2.03 15.56
CA GLY A 136 -7.84 2.97 15.04
C GLY A 136 -7.53 3.44 13.61
N LEU A 137 -6.27 3.65 13.28
CA LEU A 137 -5.83 3.99 11.92
C LEU A 137 -6.10 2.85 10.93
N ILE A 138 -5.80 1.62 11.30
CA ILE A 138 -6.06 0.44 10.46
C ILE A 138 -7.56 0.23 10.26
N GLU A 139 -8.37 0.40 11.30
CA GLU A 139 -9.84 0.35 11.18
C GLU A 139 -10.36 1.41 10.21
N SER A 140 -9.85 2.64 10.31
CA SER A 140 -10.17 3.73 9.39
C SER A 140 -9.80 3.41 7.94
N VAL A 141 -8.68 2.73 7.71
CA VAL A 141 -8.29 2.25 6.37
C VAL A 141 -9.32 1.27 5.82
N VAL A 142 -9.74 0.29 6.62
CA VAL A 142 -10.74 -0.71 6.21
C VAL A 142 -12.08 -0.05 5.90
N ASP A 143 -12.52 0.89 6.73
CA ASP A 143 -13.78 1.61 6.50
C ASP A 143 -13.72 2.49 5.25
N THR A 144 -12.61 3.17 5.03
CA THR A 144 -12.38 3.97 3.81
C THR A 144 -12.41 3.07 2.57
N LEU A 145 -11.73 1.94 2.62
CA LEU A 145 -11.70 0.98 1.51
C LEU A 145 -13.08 0.41 1.22
N ARG A 146 -13.87 0.13 2.24
CA ARG A 146 -15.26 -0.34 2.09
C ARG A 146 -16.13 0.64 1.29
N GLY A 147 -15.89 1.92 1.43
CA GLY A 147 -16.60 2.96 0.66
C GLY A 147 -16.11 3.08 -0.79
N ILE A 148 -14.95 2.50 -1.14
CA ILE A 148 -14.38 2.51 -2.49
C ILE A 148 -14.80 1.26 -3.28
N LEU A 149 -14.87 0.11 -2.61
CA LEU A 149 -15.28 -1.17 -3.18
C LEU A 149 -16.81 -1.24 -3.31
#